data_bcf7abf69271ed2ce62df87170b25572
#
_entry.id   bcf7abf69271ed2ce62df87170b25572
#
_cell.length_a   1.000
_cell.length_b   1.000
_cell.length_c   1.000
_cell.angle_alpha   90.00
_cell.angle_beta   90.00
_cell.angle_gamma   90.00
#
_symmetry.space_group_name_H-M   'P 1'
#
loop_
_entity.id
_entity.type
_entity.pdbx_description
1 polymer ?
#
loop_
_entity_poly.entity_id
_entity_poly.type
_entity_poly.pdbx_seq_one_letter_code
_entity_poly.pdbx_strand_id
1 'polypeptide(L)'
;STGGSLRGPDGAILLCKNEIAARMDETVVNTGRAALHMNHLAALGVVLREAASENFRRYGEQVLKNAEVLARALRDHGASVLCGGTDTHLVLASSVGNVDIVEATNAISYMSVHVKRENVPTMNPGLFLHALRLSAFNPTTRSLKEEDMAYLGMLLAKPLTQSLSSEEIAKAREEIIALVKDSPIFSEEWMGENPEN
;
A
#
# COMPACT_ATOMS: atom_id res chain seq x y z
N SER A 1 -4.63 11.06 6.78
CA SER A 1 -3.18 10.96 6.68
C SER A 1 -2.68 11.63 5.41
N THR A 2 -1.54 12.31 5.47
CA THR A 2 -0.89 12.97 4.34
C THR A 2 0.18 12.09 3.70
N GLY A 3 0.68 11.10 4.41
CA GLY A 3 1.49 10.01 3.83
C GLY A 3 0.64 9.02 3.04
N GLY A 4 1.24 7.99 2.53
CA GLY A 4 0.56 6.93 1.78
C GLY A 4 -0.20 7.44 0.56
N SER A 5 -1.52 7.60 0.66
CA SER A 5 -2.39 7.95 -0.49
C SER A 5 -2.09 9.30 -1.14
N LEU A 6 -1.71 10.30 -0.38
CA LEU A 6 -1.32 11.60 -0.90
C LEU A 6 0.16 11.67 -1.31
N ARG A 7 0.96 10.66 -0.99
CA ARG A 7 2.42 10.62 -1.25
C ARG A 7 3.19 11.77 -0.59
N GLY A 8 2.62 12.34 0.47
CA GLY A 8 3.17 13.48 1.20
C GLY A 8 4.01 13.10 2.41
N PRO A 9 4.48 14.09 3.16
CA PRO A 9 5.16 13.86 4.43
C PRO A 9 4.22 13.25 5.46
N ASP A 10 4.78 12.54 6.43
CA ASP A 10 4.00 11.96 7.51
C ASP A 10 3.26 13.05 8.30
N GLY A 11 1.96 12.84 8.46
CA GLY A 11 1.10 13.79 9.13
C GLY A 11 -0.39 13.52 8.86
N ALA A 12 -1.22 14.46 9.30
CA ALA A 12 -2.65 14.41 9.07
C ALA A 12 -3.24 15.81 8.90
N ILE A 13 -4.31 15.89 8.13
CA ILE A 13 -5.17 17.06 8.02
C ILE A 13 -6.48 16.71 8.73
N LEU A 14 -6.89 17.53 9.67
CA LEU A 14 -8.17 17.43 10.34
C LEU A 14 -9.15 18.40 9.69
N LEU A 15 -10.25 17.89 9.22
CA LEU A 15 -11.34 18.67 8.63
C LEU A 15 -12.56 18.57 9.53
N CYS A 16 -13.17 19.70 9.85
CA CYS A 16 -14.34 19.74 10.70
C CYS A 16 -15.29 20.88 10.30
N LYS A 17 -16.51 20.84 10.85
CA LYS A 17 -17.44 21.96 10.75
C LYS A 17 -16.99 23.11 11.66
N ASN A 18 -17.32 24.36 11.28
CA ASN A 18 -16.94 25.56 12.01
C ASN A 18 -17.38 25.54 13.49
N GLU A 19 -18.52 24.91 13.79
CA GLU A 19 -19.08 24.81 15.15
C GLU A 19 -18.14 24.12 16.15
N ILE A 20 -17.29 23.23 15.68
CA ILE A 20 -16.36 22.47 16.52
C ILE A 20 -14.88 22.86 16.31
N ALA A 21 -14.59 23.79 15.39
CA ALA A 21 -13.23 24.15 15.01
C ALA A 21 -12.39 24.64 16.20
N ALA A 22 -12.94 25.56 17.01
CA ALA A 22 -12.25 26.11 18.18
C ALA A 22 -11.85 25.01 19.21
N ARG A 23 -12.75 24.05 19.45
CA ARG A 23 -12.48 22.92 20.35
C ARG A 23 -11.42 21.97 19.79
N MET A 24 -11.42 21.79 18.46
CA MET A 24 -10.40 20.99 17.76
C MET A 24 -9.03 21.64 17.91
N ASP A 25 -8.92 22.95 17.62
CA ASP A 25 -7.67 23.70 17.72
C ASP A 25 -7.10 23.66 19.14
N GLU A 26 -7.96 23.93 20.15
CA GLU A 26 -7.58 23.82 21.56
C GLU A 26 -7.07 22.42 21.92
N THR A 27 -7.74 21.39 21.46
CA THR A 27 -7.34 20.00 21.73
C THR A 27 -5.98 19.67 21.10
N VAL A 28 -5.77 20.08 19.84
CA VAL A 28 -4.48 19.84 19.13
C VAL A 28 -3.34 20.56 19.83
N VAL A 29 -3.53 21.82 20.24
CA VAL A 29 -2.53 22.61 20.97
C VAL A 29 -2.23 21.98 22.34
N ASN A 30 -3.25 21.66 23.12
CA ASN A 30 -3.10 21.14 24.49
C ASN A 30 -2.48 19.73 24.53
N THR A 31 -2.62 18.94 23.46
CA THR A 31 -1.97 17.61 23.36
C THR A 31 -0.51 17.67 22.94
N GLY A 32 0.06 18.87 22.76
CA GLY A 32 1.45 19.07 22.34
C GLY A 32 1.76 18.60 20.91
N ARG A 33 0.72 18.36 20.12
CA ARG A 33 0.84 17.88 18.73
C ARG A 33 0.85 19.01 17.70
N ALA A 34 0.84 20.25 18.16
CA ALA A 34 0.88 21.44 17.32
C ALA A 34 2.28 21.83 16.82
N ALA A 35 3.32 21.07 17.17
CA ALA A 35 4.67 21.32 16.68
C ALA A 35 4.74 21.02 15.17
N LEU A 36 4.63 22.06 14.37
CA LEU A 36 4.74 21.98 12.93
C LEU A 36 6.20 22.10 12.51
N HIS A 37 6.68 21.12 11.78
CA HIS A 37 7.94 21.22 11.07
C HIS A 37 7.71 21.98 9.76
N MET A 38 8.34 23.14 9.59
CA MET A 38 8.13 24.01 8.42
C MET A 38 8.44 23.33 7.09
N ASN A 39 9.42 22.43 7.06
CA ASN A 39 9.72 21.62 5.89
C ASN A 39 8.55 20.67 5.53
N HIS A 40 7.88 20.08 6.52
CA HIS A 40 6.69 19.25 6.28
C HIS A 40 5.51 20.08 5.78
N LEU A 41 5.34 21.28 6.31
CA LEU A 41 4.28 22.18 5.87
C LEU A 41 4.50 22.63 4.42
N ALA A 42 5.74 22.97 4.06
CA ALA A 42 6.09 23.31 2.68
C ALA A 42 5.86 22.13 1.73
N ALA A 43 6.32 20.93 2.10
CA ALA A 43 6.08 19.71 1.33
C ALA A 43 4.58 19.40 1.20
N LEU A 44 3.79 19.63 2.25
CA LEU A 44 2.34 19.45 2.19
C LEU A 44 1.68 20.40 1.19
N GLY A 45 2.13 21.63 1.09
CA GLY A 45 1.64 22.59 0.09
C GLY A 45 1.86 22.10 -1.35
N VAL A 46 3.03 21.52 -1.64
CA VAL A 46 3.33 20.90 -2.93
C VAL A 46 2.41 19.73 -3.21
N VAL A 47 2.31 18.82 -2.25
CA VAL A 47 1.48 17.60 -2.36
C VAL A 47 0.00 17.92 -2.56
N LEU A 48 -0.55 18.91 -1.87
CA LEU A 48 -1.94 19.31 -2.04
C LEU A 48 -2.19 19.91 -3.45
N ARG A 49 -1.22 20.62 -4.00
CA ARG A 49 -1.29 21.11 -5.38
C ARG A 49 -1.26 19.95 -6.38
N GLU A 50 -0.37 18.98 -6.18
CA GLU A 50 -0.33 17.76 -7.00
C GLU A 50 -1.64 16.98 -6.90
N ALA A 51 -2.18 16.82 -5.69
CA ALA A 51 -3.43 16.09 -5.44
C ALA A 51 -4.65 16.73 -6.14
N ALA A 52 -4.60 18.00 -6.46
CA ALA A 52 -5.63 18.69 -7.23
C ALA A 52 -5.50 18.49 -8.75
N SER A 53 -4.45 17.83 -9.23
CA SER A 53 -4.17 17.64 -10.66
C SER A 53 -4.95 16.45 -11.25
N GLU A 54 -5.14 16.50 -12.57
CA GLU A 54 -5.71 15.38 -13.32
C GLU A 54 -4.79 14.16 -13.30
N ASN A 55 -3.46 14.35 -13.29
CA ASN A 55 -2.50 13.24 -13.17
C ASN A 55 -2.67 12.49 -11.86
N PHE A 56 -2.95 13.18 -10.76
CA PHE A 56 -3.21 12.53 -9.48
C PHE A 56 -4.53 11.76 -9.48
N ARG A 57 -5.56 12.26 -10.17
CA ARG A 57 -6.81 11.52 -10.34
C ARG A 57 -6.57 10.21 -11.11
N ARG A 58 -5.83 10.26 -12.22
CA ARG A 58 -5.43 9.07 -13.00
C ARG A 58 -4.58 8.11 -12.19
N TYR A 59 -3.66 8.62 -11.37
CA TYR A 59 -2.89 7.81 -10.43
C TYR A 59 -3.81 7.05 -9.47
N GLY A 60 -4.79 7.72 -8.86
CA GLY A 60 -5.75 7.09 -7.96
C GLY A 60 -6.55 5.97 -8.62
N GLU A 61 -7.01 6.19 -9.85
CA GLU A 61 -7.70 5.17 -10.66
C GLU A 61 -6.79 3.97 -10.95
N GLN A 62 -5.51 4.21 -11.29
CA GLN A 62 -4.55 3.14 -11.51
C GLN A 62 -4.25 2.35 -10.24
N VAL A 63 -4.18 3.01 -9.08
CA VAL A 63 -4.02 2.33 -7.80
C VAL A 63 -5.14 1.32 -7.55
N LEU A 64 -6.39 1.71 -7.81
CA LEU A 64 -7.53 0.81 -7.62
C LEU A 64 -7.49 -0.38 -8.58
N LYS A 65 -7.19 -0.15 -9.86
CA LYS A 65 -7.02 -1.21 -10.85
C LYS A 65 -5.92 -2.19 -10.46
N ASN A 66 -4.79 -1.66 -10.05
CA ASN A 66 -3.64 -2.45 -9.61
C ASN A 66 -3.97 -3.29 -8.37
N ALA A 67 -4.71 -2.73 -7.40
CA ALA A 67 -5.14 -3.46 -6.22
C ALA A 67 -6.12 -4.59 -6.56
N GLU A 68 -7.08 -4.33 -7.44
CA GLU A 68 -8.03 -5.34 -7.91
C GLU A 68 -7.32 -6.50 -8.62
N VAL A 69 -6.40 -6.19 -9.54
CA VAL A 69 -5.62 -7.20 -10.27
C VAL A 69 -4.75 -8.01 -9.31
N LEU A 70 -4.08 -7.37 -8.35
CA LEU A 70 -3.29 -8.05 -7.32
C LEU A 70 -4.16 -9.01 -6.51
N ALA A 71 -5.33 -8.55 -6.03
CA ALA A 71 -6.25 -9.38 -5.27
C ALA A 71 -6.74 -10.59 -6.06
N ARG A 72 -7.08 -10.38 -7.34
CA ARG A 72 -7.48 -11.45 -8.25
C ARG A 72 -6.35 -12.45 -8.48
N ALA A 73 -5.15 -11.98 -8.81
CA ALA A 73 -4.00 -12.84 -9.05
C ALA A 73 -3.64 -13.70 -7.83
N LEU A 74 -3.67 -13.12 -6.62
CA LEU A 74 -3.46 -13.87 -5.38
C LEU A 74 -4.49 -15.01 -5.23
N ARG A 75 -5.76 -14.70 -5.44
CA ARG A 75 -6.85 -15.68 -5.36
C ARG A 75 -6.75 -16.76 -6.43
N ASP A 76 -6.49 -16.38 -7.68
CA ASP A 76 -6.39 -17.31 -8.81
C ASP A 76 -5.21 -18.29 -8.64
N HIS A 77 -4.19 -17.89 -7.86
CA HIS A 77 -3.06 -18.75 -7.48
C HIS A 77 -3.21 -19.37 -6.07
N GLY A 78 -4.43 -19.41 -5.54
CA GLY A 78 -4.81 -20.21 -4.39
C GLY A 78 -4.65 -19.54 -3.02
N ALA A 79 -4.18 -18.30 -2.93
CA ALA A 79 -4.12 -17.59 -1.65
C ALA A 79 -5.53 -17.18 -1.17
N SER A 80 -5.72 -17.11 0.12
CA SER A 80 -6.98 -16.63 0.71
C SER A 80 -7.00 -15.10 0.73
N VAL A 81 -7.84 -14.49 -0.10
CA VAL A 81 -8.05 -13.03 -0.11
C VAL A 81 -9.31 -12.71 0.68
N LEU A 82 -9.15 -11.89 1.73
CA LEU A 82 -10.27 -11.49 2.59
C LEU A 82 -11.30 -10.69 1.78
N CYS A 83 -12.56 -10.84 2.12
CA CYS A 83 -13.69 -10.23 1.43
C CYS A 83 -13.80 -10.58 -0.06
N GLY A 84 -13.03 -11.56 -0.54
CA GLY A 84 -13.01 -11.99 -1.94
C GLY A 84 -12.37 -11.01 -2.92
N GLY A 85 -11.85 -9.86 -2.45
CA GLY A 85 -11.25 -8.83 -3.27
C GLY A 85 -11.05 -7.51 -2.53
N THR A 86 -10.99 -6.40 -3.26
CA THR A 86 -10.84 -5.07 -2.66
C THR A 86 -11.46 -3.97 -3.52
N ASP A 87 -12.05 -2.98 -2.87
CA ASP A 87 -12.52 -1.70 -3.46
C ASP A 87 -11.57 -0.54 -3.13
N THR A 88 -10.42 -0.85 -2.51
CA THR A 88 -9.47 0.16 -2.05
C THR A 88 -8.05 -0.15 -2.57
N HIS A 89 -7.09 0.63 -2.14
CA HIS A 89 -5.66 0.41 -2.43
C HIS A 89 -5.04 -0.77 -1.67
N LEU A 90 -5.77 -1.36 -0.71
CA LEU A 90 -5.27 -2.40 0.19
C LEU A 90 -5.84 -3.77 -0.19
N VAL A 91 -4.99 -4.77 -0.17
CA VAL A 91 -5.38 -6.18 -0.26
C VAL A 91 -4.98 -6.88 1.03
N LEU A 92 -5.91 -7.59 1.63
CA LEU A 92 -5.65 -8.45 2.78
C LEU A 92 -5.65 -9.90 2.31
N ALA A 93 -4.50 -10.55 2.44
CA ALA A 93 -4.33 -11.95 2.04
C ALA A 93 -3.83 -12.77 3.22
N SER A 94 -4.34 -13.98 3.34
CA SER A 94 -3.93 -14.93 4.37
C SER A 94 -3.38 -16.21 3.75
N SER A 95 -2.61 -16.95 4.51
CA SER A 95 -2.16 -18.28 4.13
C SER A 95 -3.31 -19.29 4.13
N VAL A 96 -3.13 -20.38 3.42
CA VAL A 96 -4.10 -21.48 3.33
C VAL A 96 -3.51 -22.79 3.86
N GLY A 97 -4.38 -23.71 4.26
CA GLY A 97 -3.98 -25.01 4.77
C GLY A 97 -3.14 -24.89 6.04
N ASN A 98 -2.00 -25.58 6.05
CA ASN A 98 -1.08 -25.62 7.19
C ASN A 98 0.09 -24.62 7.08
N VAL A 99 0.03 -23.68 6.15
CA VAL A 99 1.10 -22.68 5.98
C VAL A 99 1.04 -21.65 7.11
N ASP A 100 2.12 -21.51 7.85
CA ASP A 100 2.22 -20.47 8.88
C ASP A 100 2.38 -19.11 8.22
N ILE A 101 1.50 -18.18 8.60
CA ILE A 101 1.53 -16.79 8.11
C ILE A 101 2.84 -16.05 8.47
N VAL A 102 3.50 -16.45 9.57
CA VAL A 102 4.81 -15.89 9.96
C VAL A 102 5.88 -16.34 8.98
N GLU A 103 5.90 -17.63 8.66
CA GLU A 103 6.82 -18.21 7.67
C GLU A 103 6.60 -17.57 6.29
N ALA A 104 5.35 -17.48 5.84
CA ALA A 104 4.99 -16.83 4.59
C ALA A 104 5.43 -15.36 4.56
N THR A 105 5.25 -14.61 5.67
CA THR A 105 5.71 -13.22 5.79
C THR A 105 7.22 -13.11 5.65
N ASN A 106 7.96 -13.99 6.29
CA ASN A 106 9.41 -14.01 6.24
C ASN A 106 9.90 -14.34 4.82
N ALA A 107 9.30 -15.33 4.17
CA ALA A 107 9.61 -15.67 2.78
C ALA A 107 9.40 -14.48 1.85
N ILE A 108 8.26 -13.78 1.95
CA ILE A 108 7.96 -12.57 1.17
C ILE A 108 8.97 -11.44 1.46
N SER A 109 9.37 -11.28 2.70
CA SER A 109 10.39 -10.28 3.07
C SER A 109 11.76 -10.61 2.45
N TYR A 110 12.14 -11.88 2.42
CA TYR A 110 13.36 -12.33 1.73
C TYR A 110 13.28 -12.18 0.20
N MET A 111 12.08 -12.21 -0.37
CA MET A 111 11.84 -11.85 -1.78
C MET A 111 11.96 -10.35 -2.05
N SER A 112 12.39 -9.55 -1.06
CA SER A 112 12.54 -8.07 -1.14
C SER A 112 11.21 -7.31 -1.26
N VAL A 113 10.11 -7.88 -0.79
CA VAL A 113 8.81 -7.21 -0.71
C VAL A 113 8.49 -6.91 0.74
N HIS A 114 8.30 -5.63 1.04
CA HIS A 114 7.90 -5.21 2.38
C HIS A 114 6.39 -5.37 2.58
N VAL A 115 6.03 -6.19 3.55
CA VAL A 115 4.63 -6.45 3.91
C VAL A 115 4.43 -6.30 5.42
N LYS A 116 3.21 -5.99 5.80
CA LYS A 116 2.82 -5.89 7.21
C LYS A 116 1.77 -6.94 7.55
N ARG A 117 1.94 -7.62 8.69
CA ARG A 117 0.92 -8.50 9.24
C ARG A 117 -0.11 -7.67 10.01
N GLU A 118 -1.37 -8.01 9.83
CA GLU A 118 -2.49 -7.40 10.54
C GLU A 118 -3.34 -8.48 11.21
N ASN A 119 -3.86 -8.14 12.38
CA ASN A 119 -4.84 -8.95 13.07
C ASN A 119 -6.23 -8.42 12.71
N VAL A 120 -6.93 -9.16 11.87
CA VAL A 120 -8.26 -8.80 11.40
C VAL A 120 -9.30 -9.39 12.36
N PRO A 121 -10.14 -8.57 13.02
CA PRO A 121 -11.19 -9.08 13.88
C PRO A 121 -12.17 -9.95 13.08
N THR A 122 -12.59 -11.06 13.68
CA THR A 122 -13.63 -11.91 13.10
C THR A 122 -15.00 -11.60 13.73
N MET A 123 -16.04 -12.23 13.22
CA MET A 123 -17.40 -12.13 13.80
C MET A 123 -17.46 -12.71 15.22
N ASN A 124 -16.52 -13.57 15.61
CA ASN A 124 -16.43 -14.14 16.95
C ASN A 124 -15.58 -13.24 17.84
N PRO A 125 -16.12 -12.66 18.93
CA PRO A 125 -15.39 -11.80 19.83
C PRO A 125 -14.12 -12.48 20.37
N GLY A 126 -12.98 -11.77 20.27
CA GLY A 126 -11.68 -12.27 20.74
C GLY A 126 -10.94 -13.18 19.77
N LEU A 127 -11.54 -13.54 18.64
CA LEU A 127 -10.87 -14.31 17.59
C LEU A 127 -10.39 -13.37 16.47
N PHE A 128 -9.10 -13.52 16.10
CA PHE A 128 -8.48 -12.73 15.03
C PHE A 128 -8.01 -13.65 13.91
N LEU A 129 -8.17 -13.20 12.69
CA LEU A 129 -7.54 -13.79 11.53
C LEU A 129 -6.24 -13.02 11.25
N HIS A 130 -5.15 -13.74 11.07
CA HIS A 130 -3.87 -13.15 10.69
C HIS A 130 -3.80 -13.02 9.18
N ALA A 131 -3.55 -11.81 8.69
CA ALA A 131 -3.46 -11.52 7.28
C ALA A 131 -2.23 -10.65 6.96
N LEU A 132 -1.75 -10.73 5.74
CA LEU A 132 -0.80 -9.79 5.17
C LEU A 132 -1.55 -8.61 4.56
N ARG A 133 -1.09 -7.42 4.89
CA ARG A 133 -1.55 -6.18 4.27
C ARG A 133 -0.61 -5.79 3.14
N LEU A 134 -1.12 -5.86 1.93
CA LEU A 134 -0.46 -5.45 0.70
C LEU A 134 -1.06 -4.14 0.22
N SER A 135 -0.24 -3.23 -0.30
CA SER A 135 -0.69 -1.94 -0.79
C SER A 135 -0.26 -1.71 -2.23
N ALA A 136 -1.18 -1.26 -3.06
CA ALA A 136 -0.91 -0.94 -4.46
C ALA A 136 -0.26 0.45 -4.67
N PHE A 137 -0.09 1.28 -3.63
CA PHE A 137 0.49 2.62 -3.79
C PHE A 137 1.91 2.59 -4.35
N ASN A 138 2.82 1.88 -3.70
CA ASN A 138 4.24 1.88 -4.07
C ASN A 138 4.48 1.31 -5.49
N PRO A 139 3.90 0.16 -5.86
CA PRO A 139 4.02 -0.33 -7.23
C PRO A 139 3.48 0.68 -8.26
N THR A 140 2.30 1.27 -8.01
CA THR A 140 1.72 2.27 -8.93
C THR A 140 2.59 3.52 -9.01
N THR A 141 3.15 4.00 -7.90
CA THR A 141 4.07 5.16 -7.89
C THR A 141 5.30 4.89 -8.77
N ARG A 142 5.69 3.65 -8.91
CA ARG A 142 6.77 3.18 -9.81
C ARG A 142 6.30 2.91 -11.24
N SER A 143 5.07 3.26 -11.59
CA SER A 143 4.42 2.99 -12.88
C SER A 143 4.17 1.54 -13.24
N LEU A 144 4.16 0.63 -12.26
CA LEU A 144 3.71 -0.73 -12.51
C LEU A 144 2.21 -0.71 -12.87
N LYS A 145 1.85 -1.52 -13.85
CA LYS A 145 0.49 -1.64 -14.38
C LYS A 145 -0.10 -3.03 -14.09
N GLU A 146 -1.25 -3.29 -14.66
CA GLU A 146 -2.06 -4.48 -14.40
C GLU A 146 -1.28 -5.78 -14.65
N GLU A 147 -0.49 -5.86 -15.74
CA GLU A 147 0.30 -7.06 -16.07
C GLU A 147 1.38 -7.33 -15.02
N ASP A 148 2.08 -6.27 -14.59
CA ASP A 148 3.09 -6.36 -13.54
C ASP A 148 2.48 -6.79 -12.21
N MET A 149 1.30 -6.26 -11.89
CA MET A 149 0.58 -6.60 -10.66
C MET A 149 0.05 -8.02 -10.67
N ALA A 150 -0.37 -8.52 -11.82
CA ALA A 150 -0.78 -9.92 -11.99
C ALA A 150 0.42 -10.86 -11.75
N TYR A 151 1.56 -10.53 -12.35
CA TYR A 151 2.80 -11.30 -12.16
C TYR A 151 3.30 -11.26 -10.71
N LEU A 152 3.30 -10.08 -10.11
CA LEU A 152 3.65 -9.93 -8.69
C LEU A 152 2.71 -10.74 -7.79
N GLY A 153 1.40 -10.71 -8.06
CA GLY A 153 0.40 -11.48 -7.32
C GLY A 153 0.64 -12.99 -7.41
N MET A 154 1.01 -13.50 -8.58
CA MET A 154 1.40 -14.90 -8.77
C MET A 154 2.61 -15.27 -7.91
N LEU A 155 3.65 -14.42 -7.87
CA LEU A 155 4.83 -14.68 -7.07
C LEU A 155 4.54 -14.63 -5.56
N LEU A 156 3.72 -13.67 -5.12
CA LEU A 156 3.36 -13.51 -3.71
C LEU A 156 2.36 -14.55 -3.20
N ALA A 157 1.59 -15.19 -4.09
CA ALA A 157 0.68 -16.28 -3.70
C ALA A 157 1.43 -17.54 -3.28
N LYS A 158 2.59 -17.83 -3.88
CA LYS A 158 3.36 -19.06 -3.60
C LYS A 158 3.65 -19.27 -2.12
N PRO A 159 4.27 -18.32 -1.38
CA PRO A 159 4.55 -18.50 0.04
C PRO A 159 3.29 -18.52 0.93
N LEU A 160 2.14 -18.07 0.42
CA LEU A 160 0.85 -18.14 1.13
C LEU A 160 0.16 -19.50 0.95
N THR A 161 0.56 -20.29 -0.03
CA THR A 161 -0.06 -21.58 -0.38
C THR A 161 0.81 -22.79 -0.06
N GLN A 162 2.12 -22.59 0.06
CA GLN A 162 3.09 -23.65 0.35
C GLN A 162 4.36 -23.08 0.98
N SER A 163 5.07 -23.89 1.74
CA SER A 163 6.43 -23.56 2.21
C SER A 163 7.41 -23.61 1.04
N LEU A 164 8.28 -22.60 0.94
CA LEU A 164 9.26 -22.46 -0.13
C LEU A 164 10.66 -22.80 0.35
N SER A 165 11.44 -23.41 -0.53
CA SER A 165 12.89 -23.59 -0.32
C SER A 165 13.64 -22.26 -0.46
N SER A 166 14.85 -22.19 0.06
CA SER A 166 15.72 -21.01 -0.06
C SER A 166 16.04 -20.69 -1.52
N GLU A 167 16.12 -21.69 -2.40
CA GLU A 167 16.37 -21.51 -3.84
C GLU A 167 15.15 -20.88 -4.53
N GLU A 168 13.93 -21.32 -4.21
CA GLU A 168 12.70 -20.75 -4.75
C GLU A 168 12.50 -19.30 -4.31
N ILE A 169 12.81 -18.98 -3.06
CA ILE A 169 12.78 -17.62 -2.53
C ILE A 169 13.80 -16.74 -3.26
N ALA A 170 15.03 -17.23 -3.45
CA ALA A 170 16.08 -16.48 -4.17
C ALA A 170 15.69 -16.21 -5.63
N LYS A 171 15.12 -17.21 -6.32
CA LYS A 171 14.64 -17.05 -7.69
C LYS A 171 13.50 -16.02 -7.76
N ALA A 172 12.51 -16.12 -6.90
CA ALA A 172 11.40 -15.17 -6.86
C ALA A 172 11.89 -13.74 -6.55
N ARG A 173 12.92 -13.60 -5.70
CA ARG A 173 13.58 -12.33 -5.45
C ARG A 173 14.20 -11.73 -6.69
N GLU A 174 14.93 -12.52 -7.47
CA GLU A 174 15.55 -12.08 -8.73
C GLU A 174 14.48 -11.61 -9.72
N GLU A 175 13.38 -12.34 -9.84
CA GLU A 175 12.25 -12.01 -10.70
C GLU A 175 11.59 -10.68 -10.28
N ILE A 176 11.39 -10.45 -8.99
CA ILE A 176 10.82 -9.19 -8.45
C ILE A 176 11.80 -8.02 -8.66
N ILE A 177 13.10 -8.23 -8.43
CA ILE A 177 14.11 -7.21 -8.68
C ILE A 177 14.13 -6.84 -10.17
N ALA A 178 14.08 -7.83 -11.06
CA ALA A 178 14.03 -7.61 -12.50
C ALA A 178 12.79 -6.80 -12.92
N LEU A 179 11.62 -7.10 -12.31
CA LEU A 179 10.37 -6.39 -12.57
C LEU A 179 10.47 -4.89 -12.26
N VAL A 180 11.21 -4.51 -11.22
CA VAL A 180 11.29 -3.12 -10.76
C VAL A 180 12.60 -2.41 -11.14
N LYS A 181 13.53 -3.10 -11.80
CA LYS A 181 14.88 -2.62 -12.07
C LYS A 181 14.90 -1.29 -12.82
N ASP A 182 14.07 -1.18 -13.85
CA ASP A 182 14.01 -0.01 -14.72
C ASP A 182 12.88 0.96 -14.33
N SER A 183 12.20 0.68 -13.22
CA SER A 183 11.11 1.51 -12.69
C SER A 183 11.65 2.47 -11.64
N PRO A 184 11.54 3.80 -11.82
CA PRO A 184 11.98 4.77 -10.83
C PRO A 184 11.11 4.67 -9.56
N ILE A 185 11.67 5.09 -8.41
CA ILE A 185 10.89 5.10 -7.15
C ILE A 185 9.67 6.03 -7.27
N PHE A 186 9.85 7.17 -7.95
CA PHE A 186 8.79 8.11 -8.30
C PHE A 186 8.80 8.28 -9.82
N SER A 187 7.76 7.81 -10.48
CA SER A 187 7.63 7.98 -11.93
C SER A 187 7.14 9.38 -12.28
N GLU A 188 7.74 9.97 -13.31
CA GLU A 188 7.31 11.26 -13.87
C GLU A 188 5.87 11.24 -14.38
N GLU A 189 5.36 10.07 -14.78
CA GLU A 189 3.98 9.88 -15.21
C GLU A 189 2.95 10.42 -14.20
N TRP A 190 3.29 10.34 -12.91
CA TRP A 190 2.40 10.73 -11.82
C TRP A 190 2.75 12.07 -11.18
N MET A 191 3.74 12.75 -11.67
CA MET A 191 4.08 14.10 -11.21
C MET A 191 3.10 15.12 -11.82
N GLY A 192 2.80 16.16 -11.07
CA GLY A 192 2.03 17.29 -11.59
C GLY A 192 2.81 18.01 -12.70
N GLU A 193 2.08 18.72 -13.57
CA GLU A 193 2.72 19.57 -14.56
C GLU A 193 3.64 20.58 -13.87
N ASN A 194 4.87 20.67 -14.36
CA ASN A 194 5.81 21.65 -13.85
C ASN A 194 5.28 23.05 -14.24
N PRO A 195 5.07 23.99 -13.30
CA PRO A 195 4.53 25.31 -13.62
C PRO A 195 5.46 26.19 -14.50
N GLU A 196 6.63 25.67 -14.86
CA GLU A 196 7.61 26.34 -15.72
C GLU A 196 7.55 25.92 -17.21
N ASN A 197 6.60 25.08 -17.60
CA ASN A 197 6.35 24.69 -19.00
C ASN A 197 5.06 25.30 -19.54
#